data_faa057ed5be7adc48c07aaf066049152
#
_entry.id   faa057ed5be7adc48c07aaf066049152
#
_cell.length_a   1.000
_cell.length_b   1.000
_cell.length_c   1.000
_cell.angle_alpha   90.00
_cell.angle_beta   90.00
_cell.angle_gamma   90.00
#
_symmetry.space_group_name_H-M   'P 1'
#
loop_
_entity.id
_entity.type
_entity.pdbx_description
1 polymer ?
#
loop_
_entity_poly.entity_id
_entity_poly.type
_entity_poly.pdbx_seq_one_letter_code
_entity_poly.pdbx_strand_id
1 'polypeptide(L)'
;EAGRELMIGGIAESPLTIKAVVQWRDALKEGEVLLRDVIDLDSTYAATPEAQAIAAKSAAAAAAAVAVVEGKATDEAGAENNEEDEEELEENSLSLAAMEASLMPQVMENLDAIKLVFGKLTKVQDRRMSRMIKGEALTAQGEQRYAKLKDELVELMDGVRLNNNRLEALVEQLYKLNKHLVGLDMRLMKSAEKYKVKRKEFMTQHFGKELEPNWLDKVSELAGANWKRFTESRADE
;
A
#
# COMPACT_ATOMS: atom_id res chain seq x y z
N GLU A 1 3.29 -7.57 15.26
CA GLU A 1 4.28 -7.20 14.22
C GLU A 1 4.12 -8.08 12.99
N ALA A 2 4.17 -9.42 13.08
CA ALA A 2 4.00 -10.33 11.95
C ALA A 2 2.70 -10.13 11.15
N GLY A 3 1.58 -9.79 11.78
CA GLY A 3 0.33 -9.49 11.07
C GLY A 3 0.38 -8.18 10.27
N ARG A 4 1.11 -7.18 10.76
CA ARG A 4 1.34 -5.92 10.06
C ARG A 4 2.23 -6.12 8.84
N GLU A 5 3.30 -6.89 8.97
CA GLU A 5 4.21 -7.22 7.87
C GLU A 5 3.50 -7.98 6.75
N LEU A 6 2.68 -8.98 7.10
CA LEU A 6 1.84 -9.69 6.12
C LEU A 6 0.86 -8.77 5.40
N MET A 7 0.25 -7.81 6.12
CA MET A 7 -0.66 -6.83 5.53
C MET A 7 0.08 -5.87 4.60
N ILE A 8 1.24 -5.35 5.03
CA ILE A 8 2.07 -4.45 4.22
C ILE A 8 2.56 -5.18 2.96
N GLY A 9 3.06 -6.42 3.09
CA GLY A 9 3.46 -7.24 1.96
C GLY A 9 2.33 -7.43 0.95
N GLY A 10 1.13 -7.79 1.42
CA GLY A 10 -0.05 -7.95 0.56
C GLY A 10 -0.49 -6.65 -0.14
N ILE A 11 -0.41 -5.51 0.57
CA ILE A 11 -0.74 -4.20 0.00
C ILE A 11 0.35 -3.75 -0.99
N ALA A 12 1.63 -4.00 -0.69
CA ALA A 12 2.76 -3.66 -1.55
C ALA A 12 2.78 -4.42 -2.88
N GLU A 13 2.11 -5.58 -2.95
CA GLU A 13 1.91 -6.30 -4.21
C GLU A 13 1.02 -5.54 -5.21
N SER A 14 0.20 -4.60 -4.73
CA SER A 14 -0.70 -3.82 -5.57
C SER A 14 0.02 -2.62 -6.23
N PRO A 15 0.03 -2.51 -7.57
CA PRO A 15 0.60 -1.35 -8.25
C PRO A 15 -0.07 -0.02 -7.88
N LEU A 16 -1.33 -0.05 -7.43
CA LEU A 16 -2.07 1.13 -6.99
C LEU A 16 -1.51 1.70 -5.69
N THR A 17 -1.14 0.82 -4.77
CA THR A 17 -0.49 1.19 -3.51
C THR A 17 0.84 1.88 -3.76
N ILE A 18 1.68 1.28 -4.60
CA ILE A 18 2.98 1.87 -4.94
C ILE A 18 2.81 3.23 -5.63
N LYS A 19 1.81 3.36 -6.49
CA LYS A 19 1.47 4.65 -7.12
C LYS A 19 1.10 5.71 -6.08
N ALA A 20 0.31 5.35 -5.06
CA ALA A 20 -0.04 6.26 -3.97
C ALA A 20 1.20 6.68 -3.15
N VAL A 21 2.10 5.73 -2.84
CA VAL A 21 3.36 6.01 -2.15
C VAL A 21 4.24 6.98 -2.95
N VAL A 22 4.32 6.81 -4.27
CA VAL A 22 5.04 7.73 -5.15
C VAL A 22 4.40 9.12 -5.16
N GLN A 23 3.08 9.22 -5.13
CA GLN A 23 2.37 10.50 -4.99
C GLN A 23 2.66 11.18 -3.65
N TRP A 24 2.68 10.44 -2.54
CA TRP A 24 3.05 11.00 -1.23
C TRP A 24 4.50 11.47 -1.20
N ARG A 25 5.41 10.76 -1.84
CA ARG A 25 6.79 11.22 -2.01
C ARG A 25 6.87 12.56 -2.74
N ASP A 26 6.11 12.73 -3.81
CA ASP A 26 6.08 13.99 -4.57
C ASP A 26 5.45 15.12 -3.73
N ALA A 27 4.35 14.85 -3.00
CA ALA A 27 3.72 15.78 -2.08
C ALA A 27 4.62 16.15 -0.88
N LEU A 28 5.40 15.21 -0.34
CA LEU A 28 6.42 15.50 0.68
C LEU A 28 7.51 16.44 0.16
N LYS A 29 7.96 16.24 -1.08
CA LYS A 29 8.97 17.08 -1.72
C LYS A 29 8.48 18.50 -1.99
N GLU A 30 7.20 18.65 -2.28
CA GLU A 30 6.52 19.93 -2.50
C GLU A 30 6.11 20.61 -1.18
N GLY A 31 6.21 19.89 -0.06
CA GLY A 31 5.84 20.40 1.27
C GLY A 31 4.33 20.45 1.51
N GLU A 32 3.53 19.77 0.70
CA GLU A 32 2.06 19.69 0.83
C GLU A 32 1.62 18.76 1.96
N VAL A 33 2.46 17.77 2.30
CA VAL A 33 2.18 16.76 3.33
C VAL A 33 3.37 16.70 4.28
N LEU A 34 3.10 16.50 5.57
CA LEU A 34 4.14 16.33 6.58
C LEU A 34 4.62 14.88 6.64
N LEU A 35 5.87 14.68 7.05
CA LEU A 35 6.45 13.33 7.13
C LEU A 35 5.65 12.42 8.08
N ARG A 36 5.20 12.95 9.23
CA ARG A 36 4.37 12.26 10.22
C ARG A 36 3.04 11.75 9.70
N ASP A 37 2.52 12.39 8.64
CA ASP A 37 1.25 11.95 8.04
C ASP A 37 1.46 10.72 7.13
N VAL A 38 2.67 10.50 6.64
CA VAL A 38 3.01 9.43 5.71
C VAL A 38 3.61 8.23 6.42
N ILE A 39 4.52 8.47 7.36
CA ILE A 39 5.21 7.42 8.11
C ILE A 39 4.89 7.47 9.61
N ASP A 40 5.11 6.36 10.27
CA ASP A 40 5.11 6.24 11.73
C ASP A 40 6.48 6.71 12.23
N LEU A 41 6.54 7.95 12.72
CA LEU A 41 7.80 8.60 13.16
C LEU A 41 8.43 7.86 14.33
N ASP A 42 7.62 7.52 15.34
CA ASP A 42 8.12 6.88 16.58
C ASP A 42 8.75 5.53 16.30
N SER A 43 8.03 4.69 15.52
CA SER A 43 8.52 3.37 15.13
C SER A 43 9.74 3.44 14.19
N THR A 44 9.79 4.46 13.32
CA THR A 44 10.90 4.66 12.40
C THR A 44 12.13 5.19 13.12
N TYR A 45 11.95 6.18 14.01
CA TYR A 45 13.03 6.76 14.79
C TYR A 45 13.63 5.74 15.77
N ALA A 46 12.80 4.94 16.46
CA ALA A 46 13.25 3.87 17.36
C ALA A 46 14.12 2.82 16.66
N ALA A 47 13.97 2.64 15.35
CA ALA A 47 14.79 1.73 14.56
C ALA A 47 16.14 2.33 14.14
N THR A 48 16.37 3.64 14.32
CA THR A 48 17.64 4.27 13.97
C THR A 48 18.75 3.92 14.97
N PRO A 49 20.02 3.82 14.51
CA PRO A 49 21.14 3.55 15.41
C PRO A 49 21.31 4.62 16.49
N GLU A 50 20.94 5.86 16.19
CA GLU A 50 21.02 6.99 17.11
C GLU A 50 20.02 6.85 18.26
N ALA A 51 18.76 6.53 17.97
CA ALA A 51 17.74 6.29 18.99
C ALA A 51 18.08 5.06 19.84
N GLN A 52 18.59 4.00 19.23
CA GLN A 52 19.03 2.81 19.95
C GLN A 52 20.21 3.11 20.89
N ALA A 53 21.14 3.98 20.48
CA ALA A 53 22.26 4.41 21.31
C ALA A 53 21.78 5.30 22.49
N ILE A 54 20.77 6.17 22.27
CA ILE A 54 20.15 6.99 23.32
C ILE A 54 19.37 6.09 24.29
N ALA A 55 18.55 5.16 23.78
CA ALA A 55 17.80 4.21 24.59
C ALA A 55 18.73 3.31 25.43
N ALA A 56 19.84 2.85 24.87
CA ALA A 56 20.84 2.09 25.60
C ALA A 56 21.51 2.90 26.71
N LYS A 57 21.80 4.17 26.46
CA LYS A 57 22.35 5.09 27.49
C LYS A 57 21.33 5.39 28.58
N SER A 58 20.08 5.65 28.25
CA SER A 58 19.01 5.90 29.22
C SER A 58 18.71 4.67 30.06
N ALA A 59 18.68 3.47 29.46
CA ALA A 59 18.53 2.22 30.18
C ALA A 59 19.72 1.93 31.14
N ALA A 60 20.95 2.25 30.71
CA ALA A 60 22.13 2.13 31.55
C ALA A 60 22.10 3.14 32.71
N ALA A 61 21.64 4.39 32.45
CA ALA A 61 21.47 5.41 33.48
C ALA A 61 20.33 5.04 34.47
N ALA A 62 19.20 4.51 33.98
CA ALA A 62 18.12 4.02 34.83
C ALA A 62 18.55 2.80 35.67
N ALA A 63 19.32 1.88 35.13
CA ALA A 63 19.88 0.75 35.88
C ALA A 63 20.88 1.23 36.95
N ALA A 64 21.65 2.28 36.66
CA ALA A 64 22.54 2.89 37.65
C ALA A 64 21.76 3.67 38.74
N ALA A 65 20.63 4.30 38.39
CA ALA A 65 19.77 5.02 39.33
C ALA A 65 18.98 4.09 40.27
N VAL A 66 18.55 2.93 39.78
CA VAL A 66 17.87 1.87 40.59
C VAL A 66 18.83 1.28 41.63
N ALA A 67 20.14 1.29 41.38
CA ALA A 67 21.15 0.84 42.35
C ALA A 67 21.40 1.85 43.49
N VAL A 68 20.84 3.06 43.40
CA VAL A 68 21.07 4.15 44.42
C VAL A 68 19.81 4.47 45.23
N VAL A 69 18.61 4.00 44.87
CA VAL A 69 17.34 4.28 45.55
C VAL A 69 16.80 3.06 46.29
N GLU A 70 17.57 2.45 47.21
CA GLU A 70 17.03 1.86 48.41
C GLU A 70 17.17 2.90 49.55
N GLY A 71 16.18 3.74 49.71
CA GLY A 71 16.06 4.61 50.88
C GLY A 71 15.56 6.02 50.59
N LYS A 72 14.29 6.22 50.43
CA LYS A 72 13.45 7.19 51.12
C LYS A 72 12.11 7.42 50.40
N ALA A 73 11.08 6.97 51.07
CA ALA A 73 9.73 7.46 50.85
C ALA A 73 9.55 8.80 51.58
N THR A 74 8.87 9.77 50.96
CA THR A 74 7.86 10.68 51.57
C THR A 74 7.25 11.57 50.51
N ASP A 75 6.00 11.37 50.35
CA ASP A 75 4.79 12.21 50.26
C ASP A 75 4.98 13.74 50.12
N GLU A 76 4.36 14.33 49.08
CA GLU A 76 3.36 15.39 49.21
C GLU A 76 2.82 15.84 47.87
N ALA A 77 1.48 15.96 47.81
CA ALA A 77 0.69 16.44 46.68
C ALA A 77 0.65 17.97 46.67
N GLY A 78 0.65 18.59 45.49
CA GLY A 78 0.38 20.00 45.30
C GLY A 78 0.09 20.30 43.84
N ALA A 79 -1.14 20.70 43.54
CA ALA A 79 -1.65 21.06 42.23
C ALA A 79 -1.02 22.36 41.70
N GLU A 80 -0.44 22.27 40.50
CA GLU A 80 -0.20 23.41 39.59
C GLU A 80 -0.16 22.84 38.17
N ASN A 81 -1.33 22.84 37.50
CA ASN A 81 -1.53 22.11 36.25
C ASN A 81 -2.05 23.00 35.14
N ASN A 82 -1.36 24.04 34.68
CA ASN A 82 -1.69 24.67 33.40
C ASN A 82 -0.50 25.25 32.61
N GLU A 83 0.64 25.51 33.25
CA GLU A 83 1.82 26.02 32.55
C GLU A 83 2.74 24.86 32.10
N GLU A 84 2.77 23.75 32.87
CA GLU A 84 3.54 22.56 32.53
C GLU A 84 2.99 21.84 31.28
N ASP A 85 1.68 21.85 31.07
CA ASP A 85 1.04 21.25 29.90
C ASP A 85 1.36 21.99 28.58
N GLU A 86 1.54 23.33 28.64
CA GLU A 86 1.92 24.12 27.46
C GLU A 86 3.41 23.95 27.13
N GLU A 87 4.29 23.92 28.15
CA GLU A 87 5.71 23.67 27.96
C GLU A 87 5.99 22.24 27.47
N GLU A 88 5.29 21.22 28.01
CA GLU A 88 5.38 19.83 27.50
C GLU A 88 4.89 19.69 26.07
N LEU A 89 3.83 20.42 25.68
CA LEU A 89 3.34 20.42 24.29
C LEU A 89 4.32 21.10 23.33
N GLU A 90 4.98 22.19 23.74
CA GLU A 90 5.99 22.84 22.93
C GLU A 90 7.28 22.02 22.84
N GLU A 91 7.73 21.38 23.92
CA GLU A 91 8.90 20.51 23.93
C GLU A 91 8.67 19.25 23.10
N ASN A 92 7.48 18.65 23.18
CA ASN A 92 7.06 17.54 22.33
C ASN A 92 6.97 17.93 20.84
N SER A 93 6.49 19.13 20.53
CA SER A 93 6.41 19.60 19.14
C SER A 93 7.78 19.89 18.54
N LEU A 94 8.70 20.45 19.33
CA LEU A 94 10.10 20.68 18.93
C LEU A 94 10.85 19.35 18.76
N SER A 95 10.58 18.36 19.62
CA SER A 95 11.14 17.02 19.52
C SER A 95 10.64 16.30 18.25
N LEU A 96 9.35 16.42 17.92
CA LEU A 96 8.77 15.87 16.69
C LEU A 96 9.37 16.50 15.44
N ALA A 97 9.51 17.83 15.39
CA ALA A 97 10.12 18.52 14.27
C ALA A 97 11.60 18.13 14.06
N ALA A 98 12.33 17.94 15.16
CA ALA A 98 13.71 17.47 15.11
C ALA A 98 13.80 16.02 14.59
N MET A 99 12.88 15.13 15.00
CA MET A 99 12.78 13.77 14.49
C MET A 99 12.45 13.76 12.99
N GLU A 100 11.48 14.58 12.57
CA GLU A 100 11.12 14.73 11.15
C GLU A 100 12.35 15.17 10.33
N ALA A 101 13.08 16.18 10.79
CA ALA A 101 14.25 16.70 10.10
C ALA A 101 15.37 15.66 9.99
N SER A 102 15.58 14.84 11.03
CA SER A 102 16.61 13.79 11.02
C SER A 102 16.25 12.61 10.11
N LEU A 103 14.95 12.23 10.04
CA LEU A 103 14.48 11.10 9.26
C LEU A 103 14.24 11.44 7.78
N MET A 104 13.93 12.71 7.48
CA MET A 104 13.56 13.16 6.14
C MET A 104 14.53 12.71 5.05
N PRO A 105 15.88 12.85 5.18
CA PRO A 105 16.81 12.45 4.14
C PRO A 105 16.74 10.96 3.83
N GLN A 106 16.73 10.11 4.87
CA GLN A 106 16.72 8.65 4.73
C GLN A 106 15.40 8.15 4.13
N VAL A 107 14.28 8.70 4.59
CA VAL A 107 12.95 8.34 4.07
C VAL A 107 12.81 8.77 2.61
N MET A 108 13.28 9.97 2.26
CA MET A 108 13.26 10.45 0.88
C MET A 108 14.12 9.58 -0.05
N GLU A 109 15.29 9.12 0.40
CA GLU A 109 16.12 8.19 -0.36
C GLU A 109 15.41 6.86 -0.63
N ASN A 110 14.75 6.28 0.39
CA ASN A 110 13.96 5.07 0.24
C ASN A 110 12.78 5.26 -0.72
N LEU A 111 12.05 6.37 -0.59
CA LEU A 111 10.93 6.69 -1.48
C LEU A 111 11.39 6.96 -2.93
N ASP A 112 12.58 7.54 -3.13
CA ASP A 112 13.19 7.72 -4.45
C ASP A 112 13.57 6.38 -5.08
N ALA A 113 14.11 5.45 -4.29
CA ALA A 113 14.39 4.09 -4.73
C ALA A 113 13.10 3.36 -5.16
N ILE A 114 12.02 3.45 -4.35
CA ILE A 114 10.70 2.91 -4.68
C ILE A 114 10.20 3.48 -6.02
N LYS A 115 10.25 4.80 -6.21
CA LYS A 115 9.83 5.46 -7.45
C LYS A 115 10.61 4.96 -8.67
N LEU A 116 11.92 4.76 -8.52
CA LEU A 116 12.78 4.28 -9.59
C LEU A 116 12.43 2.83 -9.99
N VAL A 117 12.26 1.94 -9.01
CA VAL A 117 11.90 0.53 -9.26
C VAL A 117 10.47 0.44 -9.82
N PHE A 118 9.53 1.22 -9.29
CA PHE A 118 8.17 1.30 -9.80
C PHE A 118 8.12 1.77 -11.27
N GLY A 119 8.93 2.75 -11.65
CA GLY A 119 9.04 3.17 -13.05
C GLY A 119 9.54 2.07 -14.00
N LYS A 120 10.42 1.18 -13.51
CA LYS A 120 10.85 -0.02 -14.26
C LYS A 120 9.72 -1.05 -14.35
N LEU A 121 9.01 -1.28 -13.24
CA LEU A 121 7.88 -2.21 -13.16
C LEU A 121 6.75 -1.82 -14.10
N THR A 122 6.36 -0.54 -14.09
CA THR A 122 5.30 0.00 -14.96
C THR A 122 5.61 -0.25 -16.43
N LYS A 123 6.86 0.00 -16.87
CA LYS A 123 7.27 -0.29 -18.26
C LYS A 123 7.16 -1.78 -18.63
N VAL A 124 7.44 -2.68 -17.70
CA VAL A 124 7.29 -4.12 -17.90
C VAL A 124 5.81 -4.48 -17.95
N GLN A 125 5.00 -3.90 -17.08
CA GLN A 125 3.57 -4.11 -17.00
C GLN A 125 2.84 -3.59 -18.25
N ASP A 126 3.21 -2.42 -18.79
CA ASP A 126 2.65 -1.87 -20.03
C ASP A 126 2.93 -2.79 -21.24
N ARG A 127 4.14 -3.36 -21.30
CA ARG A 127 4.49 -4.35 -22.33
C ARG A 127 3.68 -5.64 -22.15
N ARG A 128 3.50 -6.08 -20.91
CA ARG A 128 2.68 -7.24 -20.56
C ARG A 128 1.23 -7.02 -21.02
N MET A 129 0.65 -5.89 -20.66
CA MET A 129 -0.71 -5.51 -21.06
C MET A 129 -0.85 -5.43 -22.59
N SER A 130 0.08 -4.79 -23.27
CA SER A 130 0.09 -4.67 -24.73
C SER A 130 0.14 -6.02 -25.44
N ARG A 131 0.87 -7.00 -24.88
CA ARG A 131 0.91 -8.37 -25.42
C ARG A 131 -0.36 -9.14 -25.13
N MET A 132 -0.92 -9.02 -23.92
CA MET A 132 -2.21 -9.64 -23.58
C MET A 132 -3.32 -9.15 -24.50
N ILE A 133 -3.37 -7.85 -24.78
CA ILE A 133 -4.33 -7.25 -25.73
C ILE A 133 -4.15 -7.82 -27.15
N LYS A 134 -2.94 -8.17 -27.56
CA LYS A 134 -2.65 -8.80 -28.85
C LYS A 134 -2.87 -10.32 -28.86
N GLY A 135 -3.20 -10.92 -27.72
CA GLY A 135 -3.33 -12.37 -27.58
C GLY A 135 -1.99 -13.12 -27.63
N GLU A 136 -0.87 -12.42 -27.45
CA GLU A 136 0.47 -12.98 -27.44
C GLU A 136 0.83 -13.50 -26.04
N ALA A 137 1.43 -14.70 -25.97
CA ALA A 137 1.93 -15.23 -24.72
C ALA A 137 3.11 -14.39 -24.21
N LEU A 138 3.18 -14.22 -22.88
CA LEU A 138 4.30 -13.57 -22.23
C LEU A 138 5.57 -14.42 -22.33
N THR A 139 6.70 -13.75 -22.51
CA THR A 139 7.99 -14.44 -22.48
C THR A 139 8.35 -14.80 -21.03
N ALA A 140 8.86 -16.03 -20.82
CA ALA A 140 9.30 -16.48 -19.48
C ALA A 140 10.31 -15.50 -18.84
N GLN A 141 11.16 -14.87 -19.63
CA GLN A 141 12.09 -13.85 -19.16
C GLN A 141 11.40 -12.57 -18.70
N GLY A 142 10.28 -12.19 -19.36
CA GLY A 142 9.46 -11.03 -18.95
C GLY A 142 8.78 -11.27 -17.61
N GLU A 143 8.24 -12.47 -17.41
CA GLU A 143 7.62 -12.88 -16.15
C GLU A 143 8.62 -12.91 -14.98
N GLN A 144 9.80 -13.48 -15.19
CA GLN A 144 10.86 -13.50 -14.19
C GLN A 144 11.34 -12.09 -13.82
N ARG A 145 11.43 -11.20 -14.80
CA ARG A 145 11.80 -9.81 -14.56
C ARG A 145 10.73 -9.06 -13.77
N TYR A 146 9.45 -9.31 -14.10
CA TYR A 146 8.33 -8.73 -13.35
C TYR A 146 8.32 -9.20 -11.90
N ALA A 147 8.49 -10.52 -11.66
CA ALA A 147 8.57 -11.08 -10.33
C ALA A 147 9.72 -10.47 -9.50
N LYS A 148 10.92 -10.40 -10.06
CA LYS A 148 12.07 -9.78 -9.37
C LYS A 148 11.85 -8.31 -8.99
N LEU A 149 11.27 -7.52 -9.90
CA LEU A 149 10.97 -6.11 -9.60
C LEU A 149 9.87 -5.95 -8.55
N LYS A 150 8.92 -6.90 -8.52
CA LYS A 150 7.88 -6.95 -7.49
C LYS A 150 8.48 -7.28 -6.13
N ASP A 151 9.34 -8.30 -6.05
CA ASP A 151 10.03 -8.69 -4.81
C ASP A 151 10.91 -7.55 -4.28
N GLU A 152 11.67 -6.89 -5.16
CA GLU A 152 12.47 -5.70 -4.83
C GLU A 152 11.62 -4.55 -4.28
N LEU A 153 10.42 -4.33 -4.82
CA LEU A 153 9.48 -3.34 -4.30
C LEU A 153 8.93 -3.71 -2.92
N VAL A 154 8.62 -4.97 -2.69
CA VAL A 154 8.14 -5.44 -1.37
C VAL A 154 9.23 -5.22 -0.32
N GLU A 155 10.48 -5.57 -0.59
CA GLU A 155 11.62 -5.35 0.31
C GLU A 155 11.82 -3.85 0.63
N LEU A 156 11.72 -2.97 -0.37
CA LEU A 156 11.82 -1.53 -0.16
C LEU A 156 10.64 -0.98 0.66
N MET A 157 9.44 -1.52 0.47
CA MET A 157 8.25 -1.12 1.23
C MET A 157 8.28 -1.58 2.68
N ASP A 158 8.86 -2.74 2.97
CA ASP A 158 9.07 -3.22 4.35
C ASP A 158 10.01 -2.28 5.13
N GLY A 159 10.96 -1.64 4.44
CA GLY A 159 11.84 -0.63 5.02
C GLY A 159 11.14 0.69 5.39
N VAL A 160 9.92 0.93 4.88
CA VAL A 160 9.15 2.15 5.15
C VAL A 160 7.99 1.83 6.09
N ARG A 161 8.06 2.31 7.33
CA ARG A 161 6.98 2.15 8.31
C ARG A 161 5.88 3.16 8.05
N LEU A 162 4.90 2.80 7.23
CA LEU A 162 3.77 3.67 6.90
C LEU A 162 2.87 3.94 8.12
N ASN A 163 2.30 5.13 8.18
CA ASN A 163 1.29 5.52 9.15
C ASN A 163 0.02 4.66 8.99
N ASN A 164 -0.57 4.21 10.10
CA ASN A 164 -1.75 3.35 10.09
C ASN A 164 -2.93 3.97 9.34
N ASN A 165 -3.17 5.26 9.49
CA ASN A 165 -4.26 5.96 8.80
C ASN A 165 -4.10 5.89 7.27
N ARG A 166 -2.85 5.98 6.78
CA ARG A 166 -2.53 5.83 5.36
C ARG A 166 -2.72 4.40 4.88
N LEU A 167 -2.32 3.43 5.70
CA LEU A 167 -2.56 2.01 5.43
C LEU A 167 -4.06 1.70 5.30
N GLU A 168 -4.87 2.15 6.26
CA GLU A 168 -6.33 1.97 6.24
C GLU A 168 -6.96 2.61 5.01
N ALA A 169 -6.53 3.83 4.65
CA ALA A 169 -7.00 4.51 3.44
C ALA A 169 -6.67 3.74 2.16
N LEU A 170 -5.48 3.12 2.07
CA LEU A 170 -5.11 2.26 0.94
C LEU A 170 -5.97 0.99 0.87
N VAL A 171 -6.17 0.34 2.00
CA VAL A 171 -7.03 -0.85 2.09
C VAL A 171 -8.45 -0.51 1.68
N GLU A 172 -9.00 0.60 2.18
CA GLU A 172 -10.35 1.06 1.81
C GLU A 172 -10.45 1.35 0.30
N GLN A 173 -9.44 1.96 -0.27
CA GLN A 173 -9.39 2.23 -1.72
C GLN A 173 -9.40 0.94 -2.54
N LEU A 174 -8.62 -0.08 -2.13
CA LEU A 174 -8.60 -1.38 -2.76
C LEU A 174 -9.96 -2.09 -2.65
N TYR A 175 -10.60 -2.03 -1.48
CA TYR A 175 -11.95 -2.56 -1.29
C TYR A 175 -13.01 -1.86 -2.16
N LYS A 176 -12.94 -0.54 -2.27
CA LYS A 176 -13.84 0.23 -3.16
C LYS A 176 -13.69 -0.19 -4.62
N LEU A 177 -12.46 -0.35 -5.09
CA LEU A 177 -12.18 -0.82 -6.45
C LEU A 177 -12.67 -2.25 -6.68
N ASN A 178 -12.39 -3.17 -5.75
CA ASN A 178 -12.88 -4.54 -5.83
C ASN A 178 -14.41 -4.59 -5.86
N LYS A 179 -15.08 -3.83 -4.99
CA LYS A 179 -16.55 -3.74 -4.99
C LYS A 179 -17.09 -3.19 -6.31
N HIS A 180 -16.39 -2.22 -6.91
CA HIS A 180 -16.78 -1.69 -8.21
C HIS A 180 -16.65 -2.72 -9.32
N LEU A 181 -15.52 -3.46 -9.38
CA LEU A 181 -15.30 -4.54 -10.34
C LEU A 181 -16.36 -5.64 -10.21
N VAL A 182 -16.58 -6.15 -9.00
CA VAL A 182 -17.62 -7.15 -8.74
C VAL A 182 -19.01 -6.64 -9.17
N GLY A 183 -19.27 -5.34 -8.96
CA GLY A 183 -20.50 -4.69 -9.41
C GLY A 183 -20.65 -4.69 -10.94
N LEU A 184 -19.57 -4.46 -11.68
CA LEU A 184 -19.57 -4.53 -13.15
C LEU A 184 -19.77 -5.95 -13.65
N ASP A 185 -19.05 -6.93 -13.07
CA ASP A 185 -19.22 -8.36 -13.41
C ASP A 185 -20.66 -8.84 -13.18
N MET A 186 -21.26 -8.42 -12.03
CA MET A 186 -22.65 -8.73 -11.75
C MET A 186 -23.63 -8.12 -12.77
N ARG A 187 -23.37 -6.89 -13.23
CA ARG A 187 -24.19 -6.23 -14.27
C ARG A 187 -24.08 -6.98 -15.59
N LEU A 188 -22.86 -7.34 -15.97
CA LEU A 188 -22.60 -8.10 -17.20
C LEU A 188 -23.28 -9.47 -17.13
N MET A 189 -23.14 -10.19 -16.02
CA MET A 189 -23.80 -11.48 -15.80
C MET A 189 -25.33 -11.37 -15.85
N LYS A 190 -25.93 -10.37 -15.18
CA LYS A 190 -27.38 -10.14 -15.25
C LYS A 190 -27.85 -9.81 -16.66
N SER A 191 -27.02 -9.12 -17.42
CA SER A 191 -27.29 -8.87 -18.84
C SER A 191 -27.32 -10.16 -19.66
N ALA A 192 -26.33 -11.04 -19.46
CA ALA A 192 -26.28 -12.35 -20.12
C ALA A 192 -27.47 -13.25 -19.72
N GLU A 193 -27.90 -13.23 -18.46
CA GLU A 193 -29.09 -13.95 -17.96
C GLU A 193 -30.40 -13.52 -18.65
N LYS A 194 -30.55 -12.23 -19.01
CA LYS A 194 -31.70 -11.74 -19.80
C LYS A 194 -31.83 -12.47 -21.15
N TYR A 195 -30.71 -12.87 -21.74
CA TYR A 195 -30.66 -13.63 -22.99
C TYR A 195 -30.60 -15.15 -22.78
N LYS A 196 -30.94 -15.61 -21.55
CA LYS A 196 -31.00 -17.02 -21.17
C LYS A 196 -29.65 -17.75 -21.19
N VAL A 197 -28.54 -17.01 -21.09
CA VAL A 197 -27.20 -17.59 -20.83
C VAL A 197 -27.17 -18.04 -19.37
N LYS A 198 -26.80 -19.30 -19.14
CA LYS A 198 -26.75 -19.85 -17.79
C LYS A 198 -25.55 -19.25 -17.04
N ARG A 199 -25.78 -18.86 -15.79
CA ARG A 199 -24.75 -18.29 -14.91
C ARG A 199 -23.47 -19.13 -14.87
N LYS A 200 -23.58 -20.46 -14.79
CA LYS A 200 -22.44 -21.37 -14.75
C LYS A 200 -21.62 -21.34 -16.04
N GLU A 201 -22.29 -21.27 -17.17
CA GLU A 201 -21.65 -21.15 -18.49
C GLU A 201 -20.95 -19.80 -18.63
N PHE A 202 -21.61 -18.71 -18.20
CA PHE A 202 -21.04 -17.38 -18.19
C PHE A 202 -19.75 -17.32 -17.36
N MET A 203 -19.79 -17.81 -16.11
CA MET A 203 -18.62 -17.83 -15.24
C MET A 203 -17.46 -18.62 -15.84
N THR A 204 -17.72 -19.75 -16.49
CA THR A 204 -16.66 -20.56 -17.12
C THR A 204 -16.00 -19.84 -18.29
N GLN A 205 -16.75 -19.02 -19.03
CA GLN A 205 -16.23 -18.31 -20.21
C GLN A 205 -15.64 -16.94 -19.89
N HIS A 206 -16.09 -16.30 -18.81
CA HIS A 206 -15.68 -14.95 -18.43
C HIS A 206 -14.53 -14.95 -17.44
N PHE A 207 -14.56 -15.83 -16.45
CA PHE A 207 -13.57 -15.82 -15.36
C PHE A 207 -12.14 -16.09 -15.88
N GLY A 208 -11.23 -15.17 -15.59
CA GLY A 208 -9.84 -15.22 -16.07
C GLY A 208 -9.63 -14.73 -17.50
N LYS A 209 -10.68 -14.24 -18.16
CA LYS A 209 -10.63 -13.70 -19.52
C LYS A 209 -11.22 -12.29 -19.63
N GLU A 210 -11.35 -11.60 -18.50
CA GLU A 210 -11.97 -10.28 -18.37
C GLU A 210 -11.24 -9.22 -19.21
N LEU A 211 -9.95 -9.40 -19.46
CA LEU A 211 -9.10 -8.47 -20.22
C LEU A 211 -8.91 -8.87 -21.69
N GLU A 212 -9.55 -9.95 -22.16
CA GLU A 212 -9.46 -10.33 -23.56
C GLU A 212 -10.30 -9.38 -24.44
N PRO A 213 -9.69 -8.59 -25.35
CA PRO A 213 -10.43 -7.64 -26.18
C PRO A 213 -11.41 -8.31 -27.15
N ASN A 214 -11.10 -9.54 -27.59
CA ASN A 214 -11.92 -10.32 -28.51
C ASN A 214 -12.81 -11.33 -27.77
N TRP A 215 -13.08 -11.12 -26.47
CA TRP A 215 -13.91 -12.04 -25.69
C TRP A 215 -15.33 -12.15 -26.24
N LEU A 216 -15.95 -11.03 -26.64
CA LEU A 216 -17.28 -11.01 -27.23
C LEU A 216 -17.35 -11.80 -28.53
N ASP A 217 -16.34 -11.68 -29.38
CA ASP A 217 -16.28 -12.44 -30.65
C ASP A 217 -16.18 -13.95 -30.37
N LYS A 218 -15.29 -14.35 -29.46
CA LYS A 218 -15.12 -15.75 -29.06
C LYS A 218 -16.39 -16.36 -28.48
N VAL A 219 -17.14 -15.65 -27.65
CA VAL A 219 -18.39 -16.16 -27.08
C VAL A 219 -19.53 -16.14 -28.09
N SER A 220 -19.48 -15.29 -29.13
CA SER A 220 -20.45 -15.30 -30.24
C SER A 220 -20.37 -16.56 -31.11
N GLU A 221 -19.15 -17.15 -31.20
CA GLU A 221 -18.89 -18.39 -31.93
C GLU A 221 -19.29 -19.64 -31.15
N LEU A 222 -19.59 -19.51 -29.85
CA LEU A 222 -20.04 -20.66 -29.05
C LEU A 222 -21.37 -21.19 -29.55
N ALA A 223 -21.49 -22.52 -29.60
CA ALA A 223 -22.66 -23.24 -30.09
C ALA A 223 -23.87 -22.99 -29.14
N GLY A 224 -24.54 -21.86 -29.29
CA GLY A 224 -25.74 -21.53 -28.51
C GLY A 224 -26.38 -20.23 -29.00
N ALA A 225 -27.65 -20.32 -29.47
CA ALA A 225 -28.41 -19.16 -29.92
C ALA A 225 -28.51 -18.04 -28.84
N ASN A 226 -28.31 -18.38 -27.57
CA ASN A 226 -28.38 -17.45 -26.45
C ASN A 226 -27.16 -16.53 -26.41
N TRP A 227 -25.95 -17.04 -26.62
CA TRP A 227 -24.73 -16.28 -26.70
C TRP A 227 -24.74 -15.30 -27.86
N LYS A 228 -25.19 -15.76 -29.02
CA LYS A 228 -25.31 -14.96 -30.24
C LYS A 228 -26.25 -13.75 -30.03
N ARG A 229 -27.42 -13.99 -29.43
CA ARG A 229 -28.35 -12.92 -29.08
C ARG A 229 -27.78 -11.93 -28.05
N PHE A 230 -27.02 -12.42 -27.08
CA PHE A 230 -26.37 -11.59 -26.10
C PHE A 230 -25.32 -10.67 -26.74
N THR A 231 -24.46 -11.20 -27.62
CA THR A 231 -23.40 -10.42 -28.28
C THR A 231 -23.97 -9.44 -29.31
N GLU A 232 -24.96 -9.83 -30.11
CA GLU A 232 -25.63 -8.96 -31.09
C GLU A 232 -26.28 -7.71 -30.41
N SER A 233 -26.89 -7.90 -29.24
CA SER A 233 -27.55 -6.79 -28.55
C SER A 233 -26.58 -5.84 -27.84
N ARG A 234 -25.31 -6.21 -27.71
CA ARG A 234 -24.25 -5.40 -27.04
C ARG A 234 -23.28 -4.75 -28.00
N ALA A 235 -23.37 -5.03 -29.27
CA ALA A 235 -22.60 -4.35 -30.31
C ALA A 235 -22.95 -2.85 -30.43
N ASP A 236 -24.12 -2.45 -29.89
CA ASP A 236 -24.66 -1.09 -29.95
C ASP A 236 -24.48 -0.29 -28.63
N GLU A 237 -23.94 -0.86 -27.55
CA GLU A 237 -23.57 -0.19 -26.25
C GLU A 237 -22.06 -0.13 -26.04
#